data_9b209f14f8fba2ca22ecaec36531d523
#
_entry.id   9b209f14f8fba2ca22ecaec36531d523
#
_cell.length_a   1.000
_cell.length_b   1.000
_cell.length_c   1.000
_cell.angle_alpha   90.00
_cell.angle_beta   90.00
_cell.angle_gamma   90.00
#
_symmetry.space_group_name_H-M   'P 1'
#
loop_
_entity.id
_entity.type
_entity.pdbx_description
1 polymer ?
#
loop_
_entity_poly.entity_id
_entity_poly.type
_entity_poly.pdbx_seq_one_letter_code
_entity_poly.pdbx_strand_id
1 'polypeptide(L)'
;MLAQNLNNDDFIDSLVGDLNKEKYNSVLKKVSENEIYDSEYLNQLLKIFSMKAHIGLNEHDKALKISNDVDVKNLEQNLKTIYLISSGDIYSEKGFYDKAFEYYLYAKKSNIDKRSIKRINKRIYNVIPMDLNRKNLDLLFVLEDNEKNKNLILLAMAFNDISGEKFEASNIFSLIDYSQLDRDFRGYYNFIKKNTDLGTSFGKKVGVVLPLSGENSEIPKAFLDGLLESNRISNSRNKIQFIVVDNYGSQVKTITAFNNLVDNHNVSAIIGPFSDENLISGANSISNINIPIFSPFSTNSSLSMINENIYFLNSSINFKNELLVKHILDDLNLKNIAIIAPRSKDGILEVDSFLTSLDKQNKEPVFIGWYELNQDIDLRENFKELRKVAWEIESQNEYQEFLGVDIDVLDSMFDVESDEVYDMFNIQEDDSIDSTKVILETIDGIFFPVERPTLNFIASQISLSNLQTQLMGNDGWLDMDLLKEEAIYPHISDMIFVTSYSPKYNVGNSYDFNPVLNNAFHFGLDFSNFLINTKTINGVFDLEQSSNFKGYTREFDFSNSKSNISPKIVKFSNKKIYNTYKE
;
A
#
# COMPACT_ATOMS: atom_id res chain seq x y z
N MET A 1 26.43 -42.32 -21.09
CA MET A 1 25.07 -41.78 -20.95
C MET A 1 23.98 -42.84 -20.77
N LEU A 2 23.77 -43.82 -21.66
CA LEU A 2 22.70 -44.84 -21.46
C LEU A 2 22.91 -45.74 -20.23
N ALA A 3 24.14 -46.14 -19.91
CA ALA A 3 24.44 -46.96 -18.73
C ALA A 3 24.32 -46.18 -17.38
N GLN A 4 24.54 -44.86 -17.36
CA GLN A 4 24.32 -44.02 -16.21
C GLN A 4 22.83 -43.78 -15.94
N ASN A 5 21.99 -43.64 -16.97
CA ASN A 5 20.55 -43.49 -16.82
C ASN A 5 19.89 -44.77 -16.25
N LEU A 6 20.28 -45.94 -16.70
CA LEU A 6 19.79 -47.23 -16.15
C LEU A 6 20.15 -47.42 -14.67
N ASN A 7 21.33 -46.96 -14.23
CA ASN A 7 21.75 -47.02 -12.82
C ASN A 7 20.98 -46.04 -11.94
N ASN A 8 20.56 -44.91 -12.51
CA ASN A 8 19.78 -43.91 -11.79
C ASN A 8 18.32 -44.35 -11.56
N ASP A 9 17.68 -44.97 -12.54
CA ASP A 9 16.30 -45.46 -12.41
C ASP A 9 16.19 -46.57 -11.36
N ASP A 10 17.10 -47.55 -11.38
CA ASP A 10 17.18 -48.63 -10.37
C ASP A 10 17.43 -48.07 -8.97
N PHE A 11 18.24 -47.01 -8.85
CA PHE A 11 18.51 -46.35 -7.59
C PHE A 11 17.27 -45.61 -7.06
N ILE A 12 16.56 -44.86 -7.92
CA ILE A 12 15.31 -44.17 -7.58
C ILE A 12 14.25 -45.19 -7.16
N ASP A 13 14.07 -46.27 -7.87
CA ASP A 13 13.14 -47.34 -7.55
C ASP A 13 13.46 -47.99 -6.20
N SER A 14 14.73 -48.14 -5.88
CA SER A 14 15.21 -48.63 -4.57
C SER A 14 14.84 -47.65 -3.43
N LEU A 15 14.97 -46.33 -3.63
CA LEU A 15 14.58 -45.31 -2.67
C LEU A 15 13.05 -45.29 -2.47
N VAL A 16 12.28 -45.35 -3.57
CA VAL A 16 10.81 -45.43 -3.51
C VAL A 16 10.37 -46.71 -2.81
N GLY A 17 11.03 -47.83 -3.07
CA GLY A 17 10.76 -49.10 -2.42
C GLY A 17 11.01 -49.06 -0.92
N ASP A 18 12.09 -48.40 -0.48
CA ASP A 18 12.41 -48.26 0.93
C ASP A 18 11.44 -47.29 1.65
N LEU A 19 11.07 -46.16 0.99
CA LEU A 19 10.04 -45.25 1.51
C LEU A 19 8.68 -45.97 1.71
N ASN A 20 8.26 -46.75 0.72
CA ASN A 20 6.99 -47.50 0.79
C ASN A 20 6.98 -48.59 1.89
N LYS A 21 8.17 -49.06 2.25
CA LYS A 21 8.36 -50.05 3.34
C LYS A 21 8.71 -49.38 4.69
N GLU A 22 8.60 -48.06 4.77
CA GLU A 22 8.90 -47.25 5.96
C GLU A 22 10.35 -47.41 6.48
N LYS A 23 11.29 -47.77 5.58
CA LYS A 23 12.70 -47.93 5.91
C LYS A 23 13.46 -46.60 5.83
N TYR A 24 13.02 -45.61 6.58
CA TYR A 24 13.49 -44.22 6.49
C TYR A 24 15.00 -44.05 6.67
N ASN A 25 15.59 -44.79 7.66
CA ASN A 25 17.05 -44.73 7.88
C ASN A 25 17.84 -45.30 6.69
N SER A 26 17.30 -46.31 5.97
CA SER A 26 17.91 -46.82 4.74
C SER A 26 17.90 -45.79 3.64
N VAL A 27 16.81 -45.03 3.51
CA VAL A 27 16.70 -43.92 2.53
C VAL A 27 17.74 -42.86 2.85
N LEU A 28 17.85 -42.40 4.10
CA LEU A 28 18.82 -41.36 4.48
C LEU A 28 20.26 -41.81 4.25
N LYS A 29 20.58 -43.07 4.59
CA LYS A 29 21.89 -43.64 4.32
C LYS A 29 22.22 -43.63 2.83
N LYS A 30 21.29 -44.13 1.99
CA LYS A 30 21.46 -44.14 0.55
C LYS A 30 21.62 -42.75 -0.06
N VAL A 31 20.86 -41.78 0.45
CA VAL A 31 20.96 -40.38 0.03
C VAL A 31 22.34 -39.79 0.40
N SER A 32 22.79 -40.00 1.64
CA SER A 32 24.10 -39.47 2.09
C SER A 32 25.31 -40.09 1.39
N GLU A 33 25.19 -41.32 0.92
CA GLU A 33 26.24 -41.99 0.12
C GLU A 33 26.31 -41.49 -1.33
N ASN A 34 25.29 -40.71 -1.77
CA ASN A 34 25.16 -40.26 -3.17
C ASN A 34 24.79 -38.77 -3.26
N GLU A 35 25.36 -37.92 -2.42
CA GLU A 35 24.98 -36.50 -2.28
C GLU A 35 25.32 -35.59 -3.47
N ILE A 36 26.14 -36.02 -4.43
CA ILE A 36 26.59 -35.17 -5.53
C ILE A 36 26.33 -35.84 -6.87
N TYR A 37 25.29 -35.35 -7.56
CA TYR A 37 25.03 -35.68 -8.96
C TYR A 37 25.26 -34.46 -9.86
N ASP A 38 25.75 -34.65 -11.04
CA ASP A 38 25.85 -33.62 -12.09
C ASP A 38 24.46 -33.12 -12.58
N SER A 39 23.40 -33.83 -12.19
CA SER A 39 22.02 -33.49 -12.55
C SER A 39 21.33 -32.77 -11.42
N GLU A 40 20.94 -31.51 -11.64
CA GLU A 40 20.16 -30.72 -10.70
C GLU A 40 18.83 -31.40 -10.34
N TYR A 41 18.18 -32.04 -11.31
CA TYR A 41 16.95 -32.82 -11.09
C TYR A 41 17.12 -33.91 -10.02
N LEU A 42 18.19 -34.69 -10.13
CA LEU A 42 18.48 -35.75 -9.16
C LEU A 42 18.78 -35.18 -7.76
N ASN A 43 19.52 -34.11 -7.71
CA ASN A 43 19.81 -33.44 -6.44
C ASN A 43 18.52 -32.96 -5.74
N GLN A 44 17.59 -32.36 -6.48
CA GLN A 44 16.30 -31.93 -5.93
C GLN A 44 15.43 -33.16 -5.53
N LEU A 45 15.44 -34.21 -6.31
CA LEU A 45 14.75 -35.46 -5.99
C LEU A 45 15.25 -36.08 -4.68
N LEU A 46 16.56 -36.15 -4.49
CA LEU A 46 17.17 -36.67 -3.26
C LEU A 46 16.84 -35.83 -2.02
N LYS A 47 16.83 -34.50 -2.17
CA LYS A 47 16.34 -33.61 -1.09
C LYS A 47 14.90 -33.94 -0.70
N ILE A 48 14.00 -34.13 -1.66
CA ILE A 48 12.60 -34.46 -1.41
C ILE A 48 12.47 -35.84 -0.73
N PHE A 49 13.25 -36.84 -1.15
CA PHE A 49 13.25 -38.16 -0.48
C PHE A 49 13.79 -38.09 0.94
N SER A 50 14.88 -37.34 1.16
CA SER A 50 15.43 -37.08 2.50
C SER A 50 14.41 -36.39 3.39
N MET A 51 13.74 -35.36 2.89
CA MET A 51 12.66 -34.65 3.56
C MET A 51 11.54 -35.62 4.00
N LYS A 52 11.07 -36.49 3.10
CA LYS A 52 10.05 -37.51 3.41
C LYS A 52 10.53 -38.53 4.45
N ALA A 53 11.78 -38.95 4.39
CA ALA A 53 12.34 -39.88 5.35
C ALA A 53 12.43 -39.23 6.75
N HIS A 54 12.85 -37.98 6.86
CA HIS A 54 12.84 -37.25 8.14
C HIS A 54 11.42 -37.04 8.69
N ILE A 55 10.41 -36.80 7.84
CA ILE A 55 9.00 -36.75 8.26
C ILE A 55 8.60 -38.09 8.88
N GLY A 56 8.92 -39.20 8.21
CA GLY A 56 8.61 -40.56 8.72
C GLY A 56 9.33 -40.92 10.02
N LEU A 57 10.46 -40.29 10.32
CA LEU A 57 11.19 -40.41 11.57
C LEU A 57 10.73 -39.43 12.68
N ASN A 58 9.71 -38.60 12.41
CA ASN A 58 9.26 -37.50 13.26
C ASN A 58 10.34 -36.41 13.52
N GLU A 59 11.33 -36.29 12.64
CA GLU A 59 12.39 -35.28 12.70
C GLU A 59 12.00 -34.02 11.91
N HIS A 60 10.88 -33.39 12.29
CA HIS A 60 10.23 -32.31 11.52
C HIS A 60 11.11 -31.09 11.31
N ASP A 61 11.99 -30.75 12.26
CA ASP A 61 12.92 -29.61 12.13
C ASP A 61 13.99 -29.85 11.06
N LYS A 62 14.50 -31.08 10.96
CA LYS A 62 15.43 -31.45 9.90
C LYS A 62 14.73 -31.45 8.53
N ALA A 63 13.52 -32.01 8.47
CA ALA A 63 12.72 -31.99 7.26
C ALA A 63 12.42 -30.56 6.79
N LEU A 64 12.09 -29.65 7.71
CA LEU A 64 11.84 -28.23 7.40
C LEU A 64 13.10 -27.52 6.88
N LYS A 65 14.27 -27.78 7.48
CA LYS A 65 15.54 -27.24 7.00
C LYS A 65 15.80 -27.66 5.54
N ILE A 66 15.62 -28.95 5.25
CA ILE A 66 15.81 -29.48 3.88
C ILE A 66 14.79 -28.86 2.91
N SER A 67 13.53 -28.65 3.35
CA SER A 67 12.50 -28.06 2.50
C SER A 67 12.86 -26.63 2.05
N ASN A 68 13.57 -25.86 2.89
CA ASN A 68 14.02 -24.51 2.55
C ASN A 68 15.16 -24.50 1.51
N ASP A 69 15.89 -25.63 1.37
CA ASP A 69 16.98 -25.79 0.42
C ASP A 69 16.53 -26.35 -0.95
N VAL A 70 15.22 -26.59 -1.12
CA VAL A 70 14.64 -27.09 -2.37
C VAL A 70 14.32 -25.93 -3.30
N ASP A 71 14.85 -25.97 -4.52
CA ASP A 71 14.51 -24.99 -5.56
C ASP A 71 13.15 -25.31 -6.20
N VAL A 72 12.09 -24.79 -5.60
CA VAL A 72 10.70 -25.05 -5.98
C VAL A 72 10.35 -24.55 -7.38
N LYS A 73 11.05 -23.48 -7.86
CA LYS A 73 10.75 -22.87 -9.17
C LYS A 73 11.12 -23.78 -10.34
N ASN A 74 12.18 -24.55 -10.16
CA ASN A 74 12.73 -25.43 -11.19
C ASN A 74 12.30 -26.91 -11.05
N LEU A 75 11.38 -27.21 -10.10
CA LEU A 75 10.86 -28.56 -9.95
C LEU A 75 9.89 -28.94 -11.07
N GLU A 76 10.05 -30.16 -11.57
CA GLU A 76 9.03 -30.79 -12.41
C GLU A 76 7.72 -30.96 -11.64
N GLN A 77 6.59 -30.93 -12.36
CA GLN A 77 5.24 -30.89 -11.77
C GLN A 77 4.97 -31.99 -10.76
N ASN A 78 5.42 -33.22 -11.04
CA ASN A 78 5.24 -34.35 -10.14
C ASN A 78 6.03 -34.18 -8.82
N LEU A 79 7.30 -33.76 -8.94
CA LEU A 79 8.16 -33.50 -7.77
C LEU A 79 7.66 -32.31 -6.97
N LYS A 80 7.21 -31.28 -7.64
CA LYS A 80 6.59 -30.10 -7.00
C LYS A 80 5.38 -30.51 -6.17
N THR A 81 4.52 -31.37 -6.70
CA THR A 81 3.35 -31.88 -5.96
C THR A 81 3.77 -32.66 -4.72
N ILE A 82 4.78 -33.56 -4.85
CA ILE A 82 5.30 -34.33 -3.71
C ILE A 82 5.91 -33.39 -2.66
N TYR A 83 6.68 -32.41 -3.09
CA TYR A 83 7.25 -31.39 -2.21
C TYR A 83 6.16 -30.63 -1.43
N LEU A 84 5.13 -30.13 -2.13
CA LEU A 84 4.03 -29.38 -1.53
C LEU A 84 3.27 -30.22 -0.49
N ILE A 85 2.96 -31.48 -0.81
CA ILE A 85 2.32 -32.39 0.15
C ILE A 85 3.21 -32.59 1.38
N SER A 86 4.50 -32.85 1.17
CA SER A 86 5.43 -33.11 2.27
C SER A 86 5.66 -31.88 3.14
N SER A 87 5.70 -30.69 2.54
CA SER A 87 5.77 -29.40 3.28
C SER A 87 4.51 -29.19 4.11
N GLY A 88 3.34 -29.46 3.54
CA GLY A 88 2.08 -29.45 4.28
C GLY A 88 2.08 -30.44 5.47
N ASP A 89 2.59 -31.65 5.29
CA ASP A 89 2.71 -32.65 6.35
C ASP A 89 3.64 -32.15 7.49
N ILE A 90 4.79 -31.52 7.17
CA ILE A 90 5.68 -30.92 8.17
C ILE A 90 4.96 -29.84 8.99
N TYR A 91 4.29 -28.90 8.32
CA TYR A 91 3.59 -27.82 9.01
C TYR A 91 2.42 -28.34 9.85
N SER A 92 1.70 -29.35 9.37
CA SER A 92 0.62 -29.99 10.13
C SER A 92 1.13 -30.62 11.42
N GLU A 93 2.24 -31.37 11.37
CA GLU A 93 2.85 -32.01 12.55
C GLU A 93 3.45 -30.99 13.53
N LYS A 94 3.86 -29.83 13.05
CA LYS A 94 4.32 -28.72 13.89
C LYS A 94 3.18 -27.86 14.46
N GLY A 95 1.92 -28.14 14.13
CA GLY A 95 0.74 -27.39 14.59
C GLY A 95 0.47 -26.10 13.83
N PHE A 96 1.18 -25.82 12.72
CA PHE A 96 0.92 -24.66 11.86
C PHE A 96 -0.12 -25.03 10.78
N TYR A 97 -1.35 -25.23 11.21
CA TYR A 97 -2.41 -25.83 10.38
C TYR A 97 -2.84 -24.96 9.21
N ASP A 98 -2.80 -23.64 9.34
CA ASP A 98 -3.07 -22.68 8.27
C ASP A 98 -2.04 -22.80 7.13
N LYS A 99 -0.75 -22.89 7.45
CA LYS A 99 0.29 -23.16 6.46
C LYS A 99 0.16 -24.55 5.84
N ALA A 100 -0.16 -25.55 6.62
CA ALA A 100 -0.40 -26.90 6.10
C ALA A 100 -1.56 -26.89 5.08
N PHE A 101 -2.65 -26.19 5.41
CA PHE A 101 -3.81 -26.05 4.54
C PHE A 101 -3.44 -25.36 3.23
N GLU A 102 -2.67 -24.26 3.27
CA GLU A 102 -2.15 -23.55 2.12
C GLU A 102 -1.34 -24.48 1.19
N TYR A 103 -0.37 -25.20 1.73
CA TYR A 103 0.45 -26.12 0.95
C TYR A 103 -0.36 -27.24 0.30
N TYR A 104 -1.38 -27.78 0.98
CA TYR A 104 -2.26 -28.77 0.40
C TYR A 104 -3.14 -28.21 -0.72
N LEU A 105 -3.60 -26.96 -0.60
CA LEU A 105 -4.33 -26.28 -1.69
C LEU A 105 -3.43 -26.09 -2.93
N TYR A 106 -2.18 -25.66 -2.72
CA TYR A 106 -1.22 -25.57 -3.83
C TYR A 106 -0.94 -26.92 -4.49
N ALA A 107 -0.80 -27.98 -3.68
CA ALA A 107 -0.66 -29.32 -4.22
C ALA A 107 -1.88 -29.77 -5.05
N LYS A 108 -3.10 -29.40 -4.61
CA LYS A 108 -4.33 -29.71 -5.31
C LYS A 108 -4.52 -28.95 -6.63
N LYS A 109 -3.92 -27.76 -6.77
CA LYS A 109 -3.90 -26.95 -8.00
C LYS A 109 -3.11 -27.64 -9.14
N SER A 110 -2.18 -28.51 -8.78
CA SER A 110 -1.37 -29.25 -9.76
C SER A 110 -2.26 -30.22 -10.55
N ASN A 111 -1.97 -30.38 -11.85
CA ASN A 111 -2.71 -31.33 -12.68
C ASN A 111 -2.27 -32.76 -12.34
N ILE A 112 -2.96 -33.39 -11.39
CA ILE A 112 -2.59 -34.65 -10.75
C ILE A 112 -3.67 -35.73 -10.94
N ASP A 113 -3.25 -36.98 -10.79
CA ASP A 113 -4.16 -38.13 -10.88
C ASP A 113 -5.18 -38.19 -9.73
N LYS A 114 -6.29 -38.90 -9.96
CA LYS A 114 -7.38 -39.04 -8.99
C LYS A 114 -6.96 -39.63 -7.64
N ARG A 115 -5.91 -40.48 -7.58
CA ARG A 115 -5.45 -41.09 -6.31
C ARG A 115 -4.71 -40.05 -5.48
N SER A 116 -3.90 -39.23 -6.12
CA SER A 116 -3.19 -38.13 -5.47
C SER A 116 -4.17 -37.07 -4.95
N ILE A 117 -5.19 -36.70 -5.73
CA ILE A 117 -6.27 -35.81 -5.27
C ILE A 117 -6.94 -36.37 -3.99
N LYS A 118 -7.29 -37.66 -3.98
CA LYS A 118 -7.92 -38.28 -2.80
C LYS A 118 -7.01 -38.23 -1.56
N ARG A 119 -5.69 -38.42 -1.73
CA ARG A 119 -4.71 -38.32 -0.63
C ARG A 119 -4.61 -36.89 -0.10
N ILE A 120 -4.63 -35.89 -0.97
CA ILE A 120 -4.61 -34.47 -0.59
C ILE A 120 -5.92 -34.11 0.09
N ASN A 121 -7.07 -34.50 -0.45
CA ASN A 121 -8.36 -34.24 0.15
C ASN A 121 -8.46 -34.79 1.58
N LYS A 122 -7.88 -35.98 1.84
CA LYS A 122 -7.82 -36.55 3.19
C LYS A 122 -7.03 -35.65 4.17
N ARG A 123 -5.92 -35.06 3.71
CA ARG A 123 -5.10 -34.14 4.51
C ARG A 123 -5.83 -32.84 4.79
N ILE A 124 -6.41 -32.25 3.76
CA ILE A 124 -7.25 -31.05 3.90
C ILE A 124 -8.41 -31.32 4.86
N TYR A 125 -9.08 -32.48 4.73
CA TYR A 125 -10.17 -32.87 5.62
C TYR A 125 -9.73 -32.92 7.09
N ASN A 126 -8.53 -33.43 7.37
CA ASN A 126 -8.00 -33.52 8.73
C ASN A 126 -7.58 -32.16 9.31
N VAL A 127 -7.24 -31.19 8.47
CA VAL A 127 -6.77 -29.87 8.90
C VAL A 127 -7.93 -28.88 9.10
N ILE A 128 -9.03 -29.00 8.35
CA ILE A 128 -10.21 -28.10 8.48
C ILE A 128 -10.69 -27.93 9.93
N PRO A 129 -10.80 -28.99 10.78
CA PRO A 129 -11.30 -28.85 12.16
C PRO A 129 -10.25 -28.31 13.14
N MET A 130 -9.03 -28.04 12.70
CA MET A 130 -7.98 -27.49 13.55
C MET A 130 -8.14 -25.97 13.66
N ASP A 131 -7.40 -25.36 14.60
CA ASP A 131 -7.39 -23.91 14.78
C ASP A 131 -6.64 -23.24 13.62
N LEU A 132 -7.42 -22.81 12.60
CA LEU A 132 -6.91 -22.14 11.43
C LEU A 132 -6.96 -20.62 11.64
N ASN A 133 -5.83 -19.94 11.40
CA ASN A 133 -5.77 -18.49 11.50
C ASN A 133 -6.68 -17.82 10.45
N ARG A 134 -7.67 -17.09 10.92
CA ARG A 134 -8.66 -16.46 10.06
C ARG A 134 -8.05 -15.49 9.05
N LYS A 135 -7.09 -14.66 9.44
CA LYS A 135 -6.41 -13.73 8.52
C LYS A 135 -5.74 -14.48 7.37
N ASN A 136 -5.10 -15.59 7.67
CA ASN A 136 -4.44 -16.40 6.65
C ASN A 136 -5.45 -17.04 5.69
N LEU A 137 -6.61 -17.50 6.20
CA LEU A 137 -7.68 -18.00 5.33
C LEU A 137 -8.28 -16.89 4.44
N ASP A 138 -8.48 -15.68 4.98
CA ASP A 138 -8.96 -14.53 4.21
C ASP A 138 -7.97 -14.20 3.08
N LEU A 139 -6.67 -14.16 3.36
CA LEU A 139 -5.62 -13.95 2.34
C LEU A 139 -5.61 -15.08 1.29
N LEU A 140 -5.68 -16.32 1.74
CA LEU A 140 -5.73 -17.47 0.82
C LEU A 140 -6.95 -17.41 -0.10
N PHE A 141 -8.11 -17.07 0.43
CA PHE A 141 -9.33 -16.92 -0.36
C PHE A 141 -9.18 -15.86 -1.45
N VAL A 142 -8.56 -14.77 -1.09
CA VAL A 142 -8.28 -13.62 -1.94
C VAL A 142 -7.33 -13.98 -3.09
N LEU A 143 -6.24 -14.69 -2.78
CA LEU A 143 -5.18 -15.02 -3.75
C LEU A 143 -5.52 -16.27 -4.59
N GLU A 144 -6.54 -17.01 -4.22
CA GLU A 144 -6.92 -18.24 -4.93
C GLU A 144 -7.77 -17.91 -6.17
N ASP A 145 -7.40 -18.46 -7.32
CA ASP A 145 -8.10 -18.31 -8.60
C ASP A 145 -8.94 -19.56 -8.96
N ASN A 146 -8.70 -20.69 -8.29
CA ASN A 146 -9.42 -21.93 -8.53
C ASN A 146 -10.71 -21.98 -7.69
N GLU A 147 -11.87 -21.98 -8.34
CA GLU A 147 -13.17 -21.96 -7.67
C GLU A 147 -13.39 -23.14 -6.72
N LYS A 148 -12.87 -24.33 -7.01
CA LYS A 148 -12.97 -25.47 -6.10
C LYS A 148 -12.17 -25.26 -4.82
N ASN A 149 -10.99 -24.69 -4.94
CA ASN A 149 -10.16 -24.33 -3.79
C ASN A 149 -10.77 -23.20 -2.99
N LYS A 150 -11.34 -22.17 -3.65
CA LYS A 150 -12.09 -21.11 -2.96
C LYS A 150 -13.22 -21.69 -2.11
N ASN A 151 -13.98 -22.63 -2.66
CA ASN A 151 -15.04 -23.30 -1.91
C ASN A 151 -14.51 -24.08 -0.69
N LEU A 152 -13.31 -24.67 -0.77
CA LEU A 152 -12.68 -25.32 0.38
C LEU A 152 -12.23 -24.32 1.44
N ILE A 153 -11.71 -23.16 1.03
CA ILE A 153 -11.32 -22.10 1.94
C ILE A 153 -12.56 -21.55 2.65
N LEU A 154 -13.64 -21.25 1.91
CA LEU A 154 -14.92 -20.84 2.50
C LEU A 154 -15.47 -21.88 3.47
N LEU A 155 -15.34 -23.15 3.12
CA LEU A 155 -15.77 -24.24 4.00
C LEU A 155 -14.97 -24.28 5.30
N ALA A 156 -13.64 -24.09 5.22
CA ALA A 156 -12.76 -24.02 6.39
C ALA A 156 -13.07 -22.81 7.26
N MET A 157 -13.27 -21.63 6.65
CA MET A 157 -13.68 -20.42 7.36
C MET A 157 -15.00 -20.63 8.10
N ALA A 158 -16.04 -21.06 7.39
CA ALA A 158 -17.36 -21.27 7.96
C ALA A 158 -17.35 -22.33 9.08
N PHE A 159 -16.53 -23.38 8.95
CA PHE A 159 -16.39 -24.40 9.98
C PHE A 159 -15.74 -23.84 11.25
N ASN A 160 -14.68 -23.06 11.12
CA ASN A 160 -13.97 -22.48 12.27
C ASN A 160 -14.84 -21.43 13.01
N ASP A 161 -15.68 -20.69 12.30
CA ASP A 161 -16.52 -19.65 12.88
C ASP A 161 -17.77 -20.21 13.60
N ILE A 162 -18.15 -21.48 13.39
CA ILE A 162 -19.35 -22.07 14.02
C ILE A 162 -19.31 -22.00 15.55
N SER A 163 -18.14 -22.19 16.15
CA SER A 163 -17.98 -22.22 17.62
C SER A 163 -17.99 -20.83 18.25
N GLY A 164 -17.70 -19.77 17.47
CA GLY A 164 -17.57 -18.40 17.96
C GLY A 164 -18.66 -17.47 17.41
N GLU A 165 -18.67 -17.26 16.12
CA GLU A 165 -19.51 -16.26 15.45
C GLU A 165 -20.48 -16.92 14.44
N LYS A 166 -21.54 -17.55 14.93
CA LYS A 166 -22.52 -18.27 14.08
C LYS A 166 -23.07 -17.44 12.92
N PHE A 167 -23.18 -16.13 13.09
CA PHE A 167 -23.63 -15.21 12.04
C PHE A 167 -22.61 -15.13 10.91
N GLU A 168 -21.32 -15.02 11.21
CA GLU A 168 -20.26 -15.04 10.20
C GLU A 168 -20.19 -16.39 9.50
N ALA A 169 -20.23 -17.48 10.25
CA ALA A 169 -20.30 -18.82 9.68
C ALA A 169 -21.44 -18.98 8.68
N SER A 170 -22.62 -18.43 8.98
CA SER A 170 -23.79 -18.44 8.09
C SER A 170 -23.56 -17.62 6.82
N ASN A 171 -22.99 -16.41 6.95
CA ASN A 171 -22.69 -15.56 5.80
C ASN A 171 -21.72 -16.24 4.84
N ILE A 172 -20.60 -16.76 5.37
CA ILE A 172 -19.61 -17.47 4.57
C ILE A 172 -20.19 -18.73 3.94
N PHE A 173 -20.98 -19.47 4.70
CA PHE A 173 -21.65 -20.68 4.21
C PHE A 173 -22.54 -20.41 3.00
N SER A 174 -23.22 -19.26 2.98
CA SER A 174 -24.09 -18.87 1.85
C SER A 174 -23.33 -18.66 0.53
N LEU A 175 -22.01 -18.47 0.57
CA LEU A 175 -21.15 -18.28 -0.59
C LEU A 175 -20.62 -19.59 -1.17
N ILE A 176 -20.77 -20.72 -0.43
CA ILE A 176 -20.25 -22.00 -0.86
C ILE A 176 -21.13 -22.58 -1.98
N ASP A 177 -20.54 -22.77 -3.15
CA ASP A 177 -21.19 -23.51 -4.23
C ASP A 177 -21.06 -25.01 -4.00
N TYR A 178 -22.16 -25.64 -3.58
CA TYR A 178 -22.21 -27.08 -3.32
C TYR A 178 -21.84 -27.93 -4.56
N SER A 179 -22.10 -27.44 -5.78
CA SER A 179 -21.81 -28.17 -7.01
C SER A 179 -20.32 -28.29 -7.29
N GLN A 180 -19.53 -27.32 -6.84
CA GLN A 180 -18.07 -27.28 -6.97
C GLN A 180 -17.34 -28.02 -5.85
N LEU A 181 -18.05 -28.44 -4.81
CA LEU A 181 -17.45 -29.08 -3.65
C LEU A 181 -17.25 -30.58 -3.88
N ASP A 182 -16.00 -31.06 -3.70
CA ASP A 182 -15.70 -32.48 -3.79
C ASP A 182 -16.49 -33.30 -2.74
N ARG A 183 -16.85 -34.53 -3.11
CA ARG A 183 -17.68 -35.41 -2.26
C ARG A 183 -17.09 -35.62 -0.87
N ASP A 184 -15.77 -35.63 -0.75
CA ASP A 184 -15.05 -35.84 0.50
C ASP A 184 -15.41 -34.77 1.57
N PHE A 185 -15.77 -33.56 1.18
CA PHE A 185 -16.05 -32.42 2.06
C PHE A 185 -17.54 -32.19 2.35
N ARG A 186 -18.44 -32.95 1.74
CA ARG A 186 -19.89 -32.79 1.94
C ARG A 186 -20.33 -33.02 3.37
N GLY A 187 -19.55 -33.81 4.13
CA GLY A 187 -19.78 -34.00 5.57
C GLY A 187 -19.69 -32.69 6.34
N TYR A 188 -18.64 -31.91 6.10
CA TYR A 188 -18.47 -30.59 6.72
C TYR A 188 -19.55 -29.60 6.24
N TYR A 189 -19.84 -29.58 4.95
CA TYR A 189 -20.94 -28.76 4.43
C TYR A 189 -22.27 -29.01 5.15
N ASN A 190 -22.66 -30.29 5.28
CA ASN A 190 -23.91 -30.65 5.95
C ASN A 190 -23.87 -30.34 7.46
N PHE A 191 -22.71 -30.48 8.10
CA PHE A 191 -22.52 -30.10 9.50
C PHE A 191 -22.71 -28.59 9.69
N ILE A 192 -22.09 -27.76 8.84
CA ILE A 192 -22.24 -26.32 8.89
C ILE A 192 -23.70 -25.94 8.65
N LYS A 193 -24.33 -26.49 7.60
CA LYS A 193 -25.73 -26.24 7.27
C LYS A 193 -26.67 -26.51 8.44
N LYS A 194 -26.42 -27.57 9.20
CA LYS A 194 -27.25 -27.95 10.37
C LYS A 194 -27.07 -26.99 11.55
N ASN A 195 -25.90 -26.38 11.67
CA ASN A 195 -25.55 -25.53 12.81
C ASN A 195 -25.66 -24.03 12.52
N THR A 196 -25.91 -23.66 11.24
CA THR A 196 -26.16 -22.28 10.81
C THR A 196 -27.60 -22.17 10.34
N ASP A 197 -28.50 -21.68 11.19
CA ASP A 197 -29.95 -21.61 10.91
C ASP A 197 -30.39 -20.41 10.05
N LEU A 198 -29.47 -19.66 9.47
CA LEU A 198 -29.81 -18.44 8.74
C LEU A 198 -29.01 -18.28 7.45
N GLY A 199 -29.66 -18.39 6.32
CA GLY A 199 -29.15 -17.95 5.03
C GLY A 199 -29.16 -16.42 4.94
N THR A 200 -28.06 -15.79 5.34
CA THR A 200 -27.87 -14.37 5.06
C THR A 200 -26.79 -14.23 4.00
N SER A 201 -27.11 -13.56 2.89
CA SER A 201 -26.13 -13.19 1.88
C SER A 201 -25.38 -11.92 2.28
N PHE A 202 -24.14 -11.75 1.86
CA PHE A 202 -23.51 -10.44 1.91
C PHE A 202 -24.37 -9.41 1.18
N GLY A 203 -24.66 -8.29 1.83
CA GLY A 203 -25.46 -7.22 1.24
C GLY A 203 -24.75 -6.49 0.10
N LYS A 204 -23.42 -6.59 0.01
CA LYS A 204 -22.58 -5.85 -0.94
C LYS A 204 -21.44 -6.73 -1.43
N LYS A 205 -21.21 -6.78 -2.73
CA LYS A 205 -20.04 -7.40 -3.36
C LYS A 205 -19.13 -6.31 -3.88
N VAL A 206 -17.84 -6.33 -3.55
CA VAL A 206 -16.87 -5.33 -4.00
C VAL A 206 -15.68 -6.04 -4.62
N GLY A 207 -15.38 -5.71 -5.86
CA GLY A 207 -14.16 -6.17 -6.54
C GLY A 207 -12.94 -5.43 -6.00
N VAL A 208 -11.82 -6.13 -5.84
CA VAL A 208 -10.53 -5.52 -5.47
C VAL A 208 -9.50 -5.95 -6.48
N VAL A 209 -8.91 -5.01 -7.22
CA VAL A 209 -7.92 -5.27 -8.27
C VAL A 209 -6.61 -4.58 -7.92
N LEU A 210 -5.64 -5.35 -7.46
CA LEU A 210 -4.36 -4.83 -6.96
C LEU A 210 -3.19 -5.70 -7.46
N PRO A 211 -1.97 -5.16 -7.57
CA PRO A 211 -0.77 -5.96 -7.84
C PRO A 211 -0.33 -6.62 -6.52
N LEU A 212 -0.76 -7.86 -6.32
CA LEU A 212 -0.47 -8.63 -5.11
C LEU A 212 0.76 -9.52 -5.25
N SER A 213 1.41 -9.50 -6.42
CA SER A 213 2.64 -10.24 -6.73
C SER A 213 3.67 -9.33 -7.37
N GLY A 214 4.96 -9.64 -7.17
CA GLY A 214 6.09 -8.86 -7.71
C GLY A 214 6.64 -7.83 -6.72
N GLU A 215 7.57 -7.01 -7.20
CA GLU A 215 8.36 -6.07 -6.38
C GLU A 215 7.52 -5.00 -5.68
N ASN A 216 6.45 -4.50 -6.32
CA ASN A 216 5.61 -3.43 -5.79
C ASN A 216 4.35 -3.96 -5.06
N SER A 217 4.38 -5.18 -4.52
CA SER A 217 3.20 -5.82 -3.93
C SER A 217 2.98 -5.53 -2.45
N GLU A 218 3.96 -5.00 -1.72
CA GLU A 218 3.90 -4.86 -0.26
C GLU A 218 2.83 -3.84 0.20
N ILE A 219 2.83 -2.65 -0.39
CA ILE A 219 1.84 -1.60 -0.07
C ILE A 219 0.42 -2.04 -0.43
N PRO A 220 0.13 -2.57 -1.65
CA PRO A 220 -1.18 -3.12 -1.98
C PRO A 220 -1.64 -4.26 -1.07
N LYS A 221 -0.73 -5.13 -0.62
CA LYS A 221 -1.05 -6.20 0.34
C LYS A 221 -1.43 -5.62 1.71
N ALA A 222 -0.65 -4.69 2.23
CA ALA A 222 -0.96 -4.06 3.51
C ALA A 222 -2.32 -3.34 3.46
N PHE A 223 -2.63 -2.66 2.37
CA PHE A 223 -3.94 -2.04 2.15
C PHE A 223 -5.07 -3.08 2.12
N LEU A 224 -4.87 -4.18 1.40
CA LEU A 224 -5.83 -5.28 1.35
C LEU A 224 -6.06 -5.91 2.72
N ASP A 225 -5.01 -6.15 3.49
CA ASP A 225 -5.11 -6.67 4.86
C ASP A 225 -5.97 -5.75 5.74
N GLY A 226 -5.81 -4.44 5.58
CA GLY A 226 -6.66 -3.45 6.25
C GLY A 226 -8.13 -3.57 5.86
N LEU A 227 -8.43 -3.71 4.55
CA LEU A 227 -9.79 -3.93 4.06
C LEU A 227 -10.43 -5.16 4.71
N LEU A 228 -9.70 -6.27 4.73
CA LEU A 228 -10.17 -7.54 5.28
C LEU A 228 -10.34 -7.47 6.79
N GLU A 229 -9.39 -6.86 7.50
CA GLU A 229 -9.44 -6.73 8.96
C GLU A 229 -10.63 -5.90 9.42
N SER A 230 -10.91 -4.75 8.79
CA SER A 230 -12.10 -3.95 9.10
C SER A 230 -13.38 -4.74 8.95
N ASN A 231 -13.49 -5.50 7.84
CA ASN A 231 -14.65 -6.35 7.59
C ASN A 231 -14.76 -7.49 8.62
N ARG A 232 -13.62 -7.99 9.12
CA ARG A 232 -13.55 -9.04 10.15
C ARG A 232 -14.02 -8.52 11.52
N ILE A 233 -13.50 -7.38 11.96
CA ILE A 233 -13.80 -6.82 13.30
C ILE A 233 -15.15 -6.11 13.37
N SER A 234 -15.76 -5.79 12.22
CA SER A 234 -17.06 -5.11 12.19
C SER A 234 -18.17 -6.00 12.73
N ASN A 235 -18.93 -5.48 13.68
CA ASN A 235 -20.16 -6.10 14.18
C ASN A 235 -21.39 -5.77 13.30
N SER A 236 -21.18 -5.08 12.17
CA SER A 236 -22.26 -4.70 11.27
C SER A 236 -22.84 -5.92 10.54
N ARG A 237 -24.17 -5.92 10.36
CA ARG A 237 -24.85 -6.87 9.48
C ARG A 237 -24.58 -6.62 7.99
N ASN A 238 -23.98 -5.47 7.65
CA ASN A 238 -23.68 -5.05 6.29
C ASN A 238 -22.25 -5.39 5.87
N LYS A 239 -21.74 -6.56 6.23
CA LYS A 239 -20.42 -7.02 5.80
C LYS A 239 -20.32 -7.06 4.28
N ILE A 240 -19.10 -6.84 3.79
CA ILE A 240 -18.79 -6.78 2.37
C ILE A 240 -18.12 -8.08 1.95
N GLN A 241 -18.57 -8.64 0.84
CA GLN A 241 -17.82 -9.71 0.16
C GLN A 241 -16.79 -9.05 -0.77
N PHE A 242 -15.52 -9.13 -0.42
CA PHE A 242 -14.45 -8.73 -1.29
C PHE A 242 -14.10 -9.86 -2.28
N ILE A 243 -14.13 -9.55 -3.58
CA ILE A 243 -13.69 -10.44 -4.66
C ILE A 243 -12.39 -9.87 -5.19
N VAL A 244 -11.28 -10.52 -4.84
CA VAL A 244 -9.97 -9.95 -5.08
C VAL A 244 -9.29 -10.64 -6.25
N VAL A 245 -8.68 -9.82 -7.10
CA VAL A 245 -7.96 -10.26 -8.30
C VAL A 245 -6.57 -9.62 -8.31
N ASP A 246 -5.55 -10.44 -8.42
CA ASP A 246 -4.18 -9.98 -8.66
C ASP A 246 -4.01 -9.61 -10.14
N ASN A 247 -3.75 -8.34 -10.42
CA ASN A 247 -3.50 -7.87 -11.78
C ASN A 247 -2.00 -7.91 -12.16
N TYR A 248 -1.12 -8.28 -11.24
CA TYR A 248 0.35 -8.32 -11.46
C TYR A 248 0.94 -7.00 -12.00
N GLY A 249 0.29 -5.86 -11.76
CA GLY A 249 0.65 -4.56 -12.34
C GLY A 249 0.41 -4.45 -13.86
N SER A 250 -0.31 -5.39 -14.48
CA SER A 250 -0.53 -5.46 -15.93
C SER A 250 -1.84 -4.81 -16.34
N GLN A 251 -1.79 -3.92 -17.34
CA GLN A 251 -2.98 -3.29 -17.93
C GLN A 251 -3.93 -4.32 -18.52
N VAL A 252 -3.42 -5.31 -19.24
CA VAL A 252 -4.24 -6.36 -19.87
C VAL A 252 -4.97 -7.21 -18.83
N LYS A 253 -4.28 -7.58 -17.75
CA LYS A 253 -4.90 -8.32 -16.64
C LYS A 253 -5.92 -7.45 -15.88
N THR A 254 -5.67 -6.15 -15.77
CA THR A 254 -6.61 -5.19 -15.19
C THR A 254 -7.91 -5.13 -15.98
N ILE A 255 -7.84 -5.00 -17.31
CA ILE A 255 -9.00 -5.04 -18.20
C ILE A 255 -9.79 -6.34 -18.01
N THR A 256 -9.09 -7.48 -18.04
CA THR A 256 -9.74 -8.78 -17.85
C THR A 256 -10.40 -8.90 -16.48
N ALA A 257 -9.74 -8.41 -15.42
CA ALA A 257 -10.28 -8.43 -14.07
C ALA A 257 -11.53 -7.56 -13.94
N PHE A 258 -11.51 -6.34 -14.47
CA PHE A 258 -12.66 -5.42 -14.42
C PHE A 258 -13.88 -6.03 -15.11
N ASN A 259 -13.73 -6.52 -16.36
CA ASN A 259 -14.81 -7.16 -17.08
C ASN A 259 -15.35 -8.41 -16.35
N ASN A 260 -14.47 -9.27 -15.84
CA ASN A 260 -14.87 -10.46 -15.09
C ASN A 260 -15.64 -10.12 -13.80
N LEU A 261 -15.20 -9.11 -13.05
CA LEU A 261 -15.86 -8.67 -11.83
C LEU A 261 -17.28 -8.15 -12.11
N VAL A 262 -17.45 -7.45 -13.22
CA VAL A 262 -18.76 -6.93 -13.63
C VAL A 262 -19.65 -8.04 -14.18
N ASP A 263 -19.17 -8.78 -15.20
CA ASP A 263 -20.00 -9.71 -15.98
C ASP A 263 -20.36 -10.98 -15.18
N ASN A 264 -19.39 -11.52 -14.42
CA ASN A 264 -19.57 -12.81 -13.76
C ASN A 264 -19.87 -12.69 -12.26
N HIS A 265 -19.44 -11.61 -11.61
CA HIS A 265 -19.59 -11.47 -10.16
C HIS A 265 -20.65 -10.44 -9.75
N ASN A 266 -21.11 -9.57 -10.65
CA ASN A 266 -22.07 -8.51 -10.38
C ASN A 266 -21.68 -7.65 -9.18
N VAL A 267 -20.45 -7.12 -9.18
CA VAL A 267 -19.95 -6.30 -8.08
C VAL A 267 -20.64 -4.93 -8.03
N SER A 268 -20.84 -4.40 -6.84
CA SER A 268 -21.43 -3.08 -6.60
C SER A 268 -20.42 -1.94 -6.69
N ALA A 269 -19.14 -2.25 -6.67
CA ALA A 269 -18.03 -1.31 -6.81
C ALA A 269 -16.72 -2.07 -7.10
N ILE A 270 -15.70 -1.35 -7.57
CA ILE A 270 -14.33 -1.87 -7.72
C ILE A 270 -13.37 -0.98 -6.93
N ILE A 271 -12.46 -1.57 -6.18
CA ILE A 271 -11.34 -0.91 -5.48
C ILE A 271 -10.05 -1.21 -6.24
N GLY A 272 -9.26 -0.19 -6.51
CA GLY A 272 -8.03 -0.28 -7.30
C GLY A 272 -8.25 0.23 -8.73
N PRO A 273 -7.23 0.07 -9.57
CA PRO A 273 -5.93 -0.55 -9.34
C PRO A 273 -4.92 0.38 -8.64
N PHE A 274 -3.63 -0.06 -8.61
CA PHE A 274 -2.56 0.66 -7.91
C PHE A 274 -2.01 1.85 -8.71
N SER A 275 -1.85 1.72 -10.04
CA SER A 275 -1.26 2.76 -10.91
C SER A 275 -2.29 3.43 -11.81
N ASP A 276 -2.00 4.66 -12.22
CA ASP A 276 -2.86 5.45 -13.11
C ASP A 276 -3.05 4.78 -14.48
N GLU A 277 -2.01 4.18 -15.04
CA GLU A 277 -2.09 3.50 -16.35
C GLU A 277 -3.04 2.30 -16.30
N ASN A 278 -3.02 1.56 -15.20
CA ASN A 278 -3.94 0.46 -14.97
C ASN A 278 -5.37 0.96 -14.71
N LEU A 279 -5.51 2.09 -14.00
CA LEU A 279 -6.80 2.73 -13.76
C LEU A 279 -7.46 3.17 -15.07
N ILE A 280 -6.71 3.85 -15.93
CA ILE A 280 -7.16 4.26 -17.27
C ILE A 280 -7.65 3.04 -18.06
N SER A 281 -6.84 2.00 -18.10
CA SER A 281 -7.14 0.79 -18.89
C SER A 281 -8.38 0.06 -18.37
N GLY A 282 -8.47 -0.14 -17.05
CA GLY A 282 -9.59 -0.83 -16.41
C GLY A 282 -10.88 -0.01 -16.48
N ALA A 283 -10.84 1.27 -16.12
CA ALA A 283 -12.03 2.13 -16.12
C ALA A 283 -12.63 2.33 -17.52
N ASN A 284 -11.76 2.43 -18.55
CA ASN A 284 -12.22 2.53 -19.92
C ASN A 284 -12.92 1.24 -20.39
N SER A 285 -12.45 0.06 -19.95
CA SER A 285 -13.04 -1.22 -20.36
C SER A 285 -14.49 -1.43 -19.88
N ILE A 286 -14.91 -0.73 -18.82
CA ILE A 286 -16.26 -0.79 -18.25
C ILE A 286 -16.96 0.58 -18.28
N SER A 287 -16.58 1.47 -19.19
CA SER A 287 -17.11 2.84 -19.27
C SER A 287 -18.63 2.93 -19.42
N ASN A 288 -19.26 1.90 -19.97
CA ASN A 288 -20.73 1.83 -20.14
C ASN A 288 -21.48 1.34 -18.89
N ILE A 289 -20.76 1.07 -17.78
CA ILE A 289 -21.34 0.46 -16.59
C ILE A 289 -21.23 1.46 -15.44
N ASN A 290 -22.36 1.76 -14.83
CA ASN A 290 -22.44 2.74 -13.75
C ASN A 290 -22.20 2.07 -12.39
N ILE A 291 -20.92 1.75 -12.08
CA ILE A 291 -20.48 1.31 -10.75
C ILE A 291 -19.28 2.15 -10.31
N PRO A 292 -19.18 2.54 -9.03
CA PRO A 292 -18.04 3.31 -8.54
C PRO A 292 -16.73 2.51 -8.64
N ILE A 293 -15.68 3.19 -9.11
CA ILE A 293 -14.32 2.70 -9.16
C ILE A 293 -13.51 3.54 -8.17
N PHE A 294 -13.08 2.94 -7.08
CA PHE A 294 -12.33 3.61 -6.03
C PHE A 294 -10.83 3.46 -6.26
N SER A 295 -10.16 4.56 -6.60
CA SER A 295 -8.70 4.59 -6.73
C SER A 295 -8.06 4.98 -5.39
N PRO A 296 -7.39 4.06 -4.69
CA PRO A 296 -6.81 4.36 -3.38
C PRO A 296 -5.48 5.11 -3.45
N PHE A 297 -4.75 5.03 -4.55
CA PHE A 297 -3.37 5.51 -4.61
C PHE A 297 -3.15 6.69 -5.57
N SER A 298 -4.03 6.88 -6.56
CA SER A 298 -3.94 8.03 -7.46
C SER A 298 -4.29 9.34 -6.76
N THR A 299 -3.57 10.39 -7.12
CA THR A 299 -3.86 11.79 -6.74
C THR A 299 -4.27 12.64 -7.95
N ASN A 300 -4.25 12.05 -9.14
CA ASN A 300 -4.57 12.72 -10.39
C ASN A 300 -6.09 12.73 -10.66
N SER A 301 -6.77 13.72 -10.14
CA SER A 301 -8.23 13.86 -10.29
C SER A 301 -8.71 14.06 -11.74
N SER A 302 -7.83 14.46 -12.67
CA SER A 302 -8.18 14.61 -14.09
C SER A 302 -8.59 13.30 -14.75
N LEU A 303 -8.22 12.16 -14.17
CA LEU A 303 -8.63 10.84 -14.67
C LEU A 303 -10.14 10.61 -14.54
N SER A 304 -10.86 11.38 -13.73
CA SER A 304 -12.33 11.34 -13.70
C SER A 304 -12.97 11.77 -15.02
N MET A 305 -12.25 12.49 -15.90
CA MET A 305 -12.73 12.82 -17.24
C MET A 305 -12.82 11.60 -18.17
N ILE A 306 -12.07 10.52 -17.88
CA ILE A 306 -12.07 9.29 -18.67
C ILE A 306 -13.31 8.44 -18.34
N ASN A 307 -13.68 8.40 -17.07
CA ASN A 307 -14.87 7.73 -16.59
C ASN A 307 -15.37 8.46 -15.33
N GLU A 308 -16.61 8.96 -15.41
CA GLU A 308 -17.23 9.72 -14.30
C GLU A 308 -17.48 8.91 -13.03
N ASN A 309 -17.35 7.58 -13.10
CA ASN A 309 -17.49 6.69 -11.95
C ASN A 309 -16.20 6.49 -11.16
N ILE A 310 -15.08 7.13 -11.54
CA ILE A 310 -13.83 7.08 -10.79
C ILE A 310 -13.92 8.03 -9.60
N TYR A 311 -13.64 7.48 -8.41
CA TYR A 311 -13.52 8.20 -7.14
C TYR A 311 -12.13 8.01 -6.57
N PHE A 312 -11.49 9.13 -6.19
CA PHE A 312 -10.12 9.13 -5.64
C PHE A 312 -10.20 9.17 -4.11
N LEU A 313 -9.65 8.14 -3.46
CA LEU A 313 -9.62 8.07 -2.00
C LEU A 313 -8.66 9.07 -1.37
N ASN A 314 -7.65 9.49 -2.11
CA ASN A 314 -6.79 10.60 -1.75
C ASN A 314 -7.39 11.92 -2.27
N SER A 315 -7.10 12.98 -1.54
CA SER A 315 -7.40 14.33 -2.03
C SER A 315 -6.47 14.68 -3.20
N SER A 316 -6.98 15.41 -4.18
CA SER A 316 -6.17 15.87 -5.31
C SER A 316 -5.07 16.83 -4.84
N ILE A 317 -3.97 16.86 -5.55
CA ILE A 317 -2.87 17.81 -5.30
C ILE A 317 -3.41 19.25 -5.34
N ASN A 318 -4.25 19.56 -6.33
CA ASN A 318 -4.84 20.89 -6.47
C ASN A 318 -5.66 21.30 -5.25
N PHE A 319 -6.50 20.42 -4.72
CA PHE A 319 -7.30 20.72 -3.54
C PHE A 319 -6.44 20.93 -2.29
N LYS A 320 -5.40 20.10 -2.10
CA LYS A 320 -4.46 20.25 -0.99
C LYS A 320 -3.71 21.57 -1.04
N ASN A 321 -3.18 21.94 -2.21
CA ASN A 321 -2.44 23.18 -2.37
C ASN A 321 -3.34 24.40 -2.28
N GLU A 322 -4.57 24.36 -2.80
CA GLU A 322 -5.54 25.43 -2.61
C GLU A 322 -5.88 25.67 -1.13
N LEU A 323 -6.06 24.57 -0.36
CA LEU A 323 -6.28 24.65 1.07
C LEU A 323 -5.06 25.24 1.79
N LEU A 324 -3.84 24.82 1.44
CA LEU A 324 -2.61 25.33 2.02
C LEU A 324 -2.41 26.82 1.72
N VAL A 325 -2.51 27.20 0.44
CA VAL A 325 -2.36 28.59 0.02
C VAL A 325 -3.35 29.50 0.71
N LYS A 326 -4.61 29.10 0.79
CA LYS A 326 -5.62 29.85 1.53
C LYS A 326 -5.20 30.06 2.99
N HIS A 327 -4.77 29.03 3.66
CA HIS A 327 -4.35 29.11 5.06
C HIS A 327 -3.14 30.04 5.28
N ILE A 328 -2.12 29.92 4.43
CA ILE A 328 -0.91 30.73 4.60
C ILE A 328 -1.14 32.21 4.30
N LEU A 329 -2.04 32.52 3.37
CA LEU A 329 -2.37 33.91 3.03
C LEU A 329 -3.39 34.52 4.00
N ASP A 330 -4.49 33.81 4.30
CA ASP A 330 -5.61 34.36 5.09
C ASP A 330 -5.36 34.27 6.59
N ASP A 331 -4.83 33.14 7.08
CA ASP A 331 -4.68 32.90 8.52
C ASP A 331 -3.30 33.29 9.04
N LEU A 332 -2.22 33.04 8.25
CA LEU A 332 -0.85 33.36 8.65
C LEU A 332 -0.33 34.67 8.08
N ASN A 333 -1.02 35.27 7.11
CA ASN A 333 -0.66 36.52 6.44
C ASN A 333 0.75 36.54 5.84
N LEU A 334 1.23 35.39 5.31
CA LEU A 334 2.55 35.30 4.67
C LEU A 334 2.52 36.05 3.33
N LYS A 335 3.56 36.83 3.05
CA LYS A 335 3.67 37.66 1.84
C LYS A 335 4.77 37.13 0.89
N ASN A 336 5.96 36.97 1.42
CA ASN A 336 7.15 36.56 0.66
C ASN A 336 7.31 35.03 0.73
N ILE A 337 6.78 34.35 -0.28
CA ILE A 337 6.75 32.89 -0.33
C ILE A 337 7.76 32.39 -1.34
N ALA A 338 8.68 31.52 -0.91
CA ALA A 338 9.60 30.81 -1.77
C ALA A 338 9.15 29.36 -2.01
N ILE A 339 9.64 28.75 -3.08
CA ILE A 339 9.41 27.36 -3.43
C ILE A 339 10.77 26.69 -3.67
N ILE A 340 11.01 25.53 -3.05
CA ILE A 340 12.16 24.66 -3.35
C ILE A 340 11.64 23.24 -3.57
N ALA A 341 11.79 22.71 -4.79
CA ALA A 341 11.13 21.49 -5.19
C ALA A 341 12.01 20.52 -5.98
N PRO A 342 11.73 19.21 -5.97
CA PRO A 342 12.42 18.25 -6.80
C PRO A 342 12.06 18.42 -8.28
N ARG A 343 13.03 18.30 -9.17
CA ARG A 343 12.82 18.29 -10.63
C ARG A 343 12.39 16.89 -11.08
N SER A 344 11.25 16.44 -10.58
CA SER A 344 10.59 15.20 -10.92
C SER A 344 9.20 15.47 -11.49
N LYS A 345 8.56 14.44 -12.03
CA LYS A 345 7.17 14.55 -12.50
C LYS A 345 6.23 15.01 -11.37
N ASP A 346 6.37 14.41 -10.19
CA ASP A 346 5.50 14.70 -9.05
C ASP A 346 5.83 16.08 -8.44
N GLY A 347 7.10 16.43 -8.35
CA GLY A 347 7.54 17.74 -7.90
C GLY A 347 7.04 18.88 -8.80
N ILE A 348 7.10 18.69 -10.13
CA ILE A 348 6.58 19.66 -11.10
C ILE A 348 5.05 19.83 -10.94
N LEU A 349 4.31 18.72 -10.74
CA LEU A 349 2.86 18.79 -10.52
C LEU A 349 2.51 19.50 -9.21
N GLU A 350 3.28 19.27 -8.13
CA GLU A 350 3.10 19.97 -6.86
C GLU A 350 3.33 21.48 -7.01
N VAL A 351 4.41 21.88 -7.67
CA VAL A 351 4.73 23.31 -7.91
C VAL A 351 3.69 23.97 -8.81
N ASP A 352 3.32 23.35 -9.93
CA ASP A 352 2.31 23.87 -10.85
C ASP A 352 0.96 24.10 -10.14
N SER A 353 0.55 23.14 -9.33
CA SER A 353 -0.66 23.23 -8.52
C SER A 353 -0.59 24.35 -7.47
N PHE A 354 0.57 24.50 -6.82
CA PHE A 354 0.77 25.55 -5.81
C PHE A 354 0.79 26.94 -6.45
N LEU A 355 1.50 27.10 -7.59
CA LEU A 355 1.51 28.33 -8.39
C LEU A 355 0.11 28.70 -8.86
N THR A 356 -0.63 27.74 -9.41
CA THR A 356 -2.02 27.97 -9.83
C THR A 356 -2.90 28.45 -8.66
N SER A 357 -2.63 27.95 -7.47
CA SER A 357 -3.38 28.35 -6.27
C SER A 357 -2.98 29.74 -5.78
N LEU A 358 -1.71 30.13 -5.90
CA LEU A 358 -1.23 31.50 -5.62
C LEU A 358 -1.80 32.50 -6.63
N ASP A 359 -1.77 32.16 -7.94
CA ASP A 359 -2.27 33.01 -9.02
C ASP A 359 -3.77 33.33 -8.83
N LYS A 360 -4.59 32.36 -8.41
CA LYS A 360 -5.99 32.59 -8.03
C LYS A 360 -6.17 33.68 -6.95
N GLN A 361 -5.16 33.92 -6.14
CA GLN A 361 -5.13 34.91 -5.09
C GLN A 361 -4.34 36.16 -5.48
N ASN A 362 -3.96 36.31 -6.78
CA ASN A 362 -3.12 37.34 -7.32
C ASN A 362 -1.79 37.48 -6.55
N LYS A 363 -1.13 36.35 -6.27
CA LYS A 363 0.16 36.28 -5.62
C LYS A 363 1.14 35.47 -6.46
N GLU A 364 2.41 35.89 -6.42
CA GLU A 364 3.51 35.20 -7.05
C GLU A 364 4.57 34.83 -5.99
N PRO A 365 5.30 33.72 -6.15
CA PRO A 365 6.41 33.42 -5.27
C PRO A 365 7.59 34.33 -5.56
N VAL A 366 8.33 34.70 -4.53
CA VAL A 366 9.55 35.52 -4.66
C VAL A 366 10.76 34.73 -5.17
N PHE A 367 10.72 33.40 -5.05
CA PHE A 367 11.81 32.52 -5.50
C PHE A 367 11.28 31.13 -5.83
N ILE A 368 11.82 30.49 -6.88
CA ILE A 368 11.58 29.10 -7.24
C ILE A 368 12.91 28.41 -7.48
N GLY A 369 13.31 27.52 -6.55
CA GLY A 369 14.49 26.68 -6.66
C GLY A 369 14.13 25.24 -7.02
N TRP A 370 14.98 24.61 -7.82
CA TRP A 370 14.82 23.20 -8.21
C TRP A 370 16.05 22.39 -7.80
N TYR A 371 15.84 21.14 -7.39
CA TYR A 371 16.92 20.20 -7.14
C TYR A 371 16.68 18.86 -7.85
N GLU A 372 17.76 18.17 -8.20
CA GLU A 372 17.70 16.88 -8.88
C GLU A 372 17.61 15.73 -7.88
N LEU A 373 16.77 14.73 -8.19
CA LEU A 373 16.65 13.50 -7.43
C LEU A 373 17.76 12.51 -7.80
N ASN A 374 18.99 12.82 -7.47
CA ASN A 374 20.14 11.95 -7.64
C ASN A 374 20.65 11.42 -6.27
N GLN A 375 21.72 10.63 -6.28
CA GLN A 375 22.28 10.08 -5.05
C GLN A 375 22.86 11.16 -4.12
N ASP A 376 23.23 12.33 -4.65
CA ASP A 376 23.82 13.44 -3.91
C ASP A 376 22.93 14.68 -4.03
N ILE A 377 21.80 14.70 -3.32
CA ILE A 377 20.93 15.88 -3.26
C ILE A 377 21.70 17.01 -2.56
N ASP A 378 21.91 18.12 -3.27
CA ASP A 378 22.60 19.29 -2.77
C ASP A 378 21.72 20.54 -2.91
N LEU A 379 21.36 21.15 -1.78
CA LEU A 379 20.49 22.33 -1.72
C LEU A 379 21.27 23.63 -1.49
N ARG A 380 22.60 23.57 -1.38
CA ARG A 380 23.43 24.73 -1.02
C ARG A 380 23.28 25.88 -1.99
N GLU A 381 23.23 25.59 -3.29
CA GLU A 381 23.04 26.64 -4.30
C GLU A 381 21.63 27.25 -4.23
N ASN A 382 20.60 26.43 -4.03
CA ASN A 382 19.23 26.94 -3.83
C ASN A 382 19.15 27.88 -2.61
N PHE A 383 19.77 27.53 -1.51
CA PHE A 383 19.79 28.38 -0.32
C PHE A 383 20.63 29.64 -0.51
N LYS A 384 21.70 29.57 -1.28
CA LYS A 384 22.53 30.74 -1.60
C LYS A 384 21.76 31.73 -2.49
N GLU A 385 21.08 31.26 -3.52
CA GLU A 385 20.24 32.10 -4.38
C GLU A 385 19.04 32.69 -3.61
N LEU A 386 18.39 31.88 -2.76
CA LEU A 386 17.32 32.35 -1.90
C LEU A 386 17.78 33.48 -0.95
N ARG A 387 19.02 33.40 -0.44
CA ARG A 387 19.60 34.45 0.40
C ARG A 387 19.81 35.75 -0.33
N LYS A 388 20.21 35.69 -1.62
CA LYS A 388 20.32 36.92 -2.43
C LYS A 388 18.97 37.60 -2.56
N VAL A 389 17.91 36.86 -2.89
CA VAL A 389 16.54 37.38 -2.97
C VAL A 389 16.09 37.96 -1.64
N ALA A 390 16.39 37.27 -0.51
CA ALA A 390 16.05 37.79 0.81
C ALA A 390 16.72 39.14 1.11
N TRP A 391 17.99 39.30 0.70
CA TRP A 391 18.77 40.51 0.84
C TRP A 391 18.23 41.64 -0.02
N GLU A 392 17.84 41.35 -1.28
CA GLU A 392 17.22 42.31 -2.17
C GLU A 392 15.90 42.86 -1.60
N ILE A 393 15.05 41.99 -1.05
CA ILE A 393 13.79 42.38 -0.40
C ILE A 393 14.05 43.20 0.86
N GLU A 394 15.04 42.81 1.69
CA GLU A 394 15.43 43.54 2.90
C GLU A 394 15.90 44.95 2.56
N SER A 395 16.80 45.08 1.57
CA SER A 395 17.28 46.35 1.11
C SER A 395 16.16 47.27 0.59
N GLN A 396 15.19 46.71 -0.16
CA GLN A 396 14.03 47.46 -0.64
C GLN A 396 13.15 47.94 0.52
N ASN A 397 12.92 47.11 1.53
CA ASN A 397 12.15 47.49 2.70
C ASN A 397 12.82 48.61 3.50
N GLU A 398 14.14 48.54 3.73
CA GLU A 398 14.91 49.62 4.38
C GLU A 398 14.83 50.95 3.61
N TYR A 399 14.88 50.90 2.28
CA TYR A 399 14.73 52.08 1.44
C TYR A 399 13.34 52.68 1.51
N GLN A 400 12.30 51.84 1.45
CA GLN A 400 10.91 52.30 1.59
C GLN A 400 10.67 52.98 2.95
N GLU A 401 11.21 52.39 4.03
CA GLU A 401 11.12 52.98 5.36
C GLU A 401 11.89 54.31 5.47
N PHE A 402 13.06 54.38 4.86
CA PHE A 402 13.90 55.61 4.87
C PHE A 402 13.32 56.72 4.03
N LEU A 403 12.82 56.44 2.83
CA LEU A 403 12.27 57.42 1.91
C LEU A 403 10.81 57.74 2.19
N GLY A 404 10.08 56.89 2.90
CA GLY A 404 8.64 57.03 3.12
C GLY A 404 7.80 56.95 1.83
N VAL A 405 8.37 56.46 0.73
CA VAL A 405 7.72 56.30 -0.56
C VAL A 405 8.10 54.96 -1.16
N ASP A 406 7.14 54.31 -1.81
CA ASP A 406 7.37 53.09 -2.56
C ASP A 406 8.25 53.34 -3.78
N ILE A 407 9.29 52.56 -3.99
CA ILE A 407 10.24 52.68 -5.09
C ILE A 407 9.52 52.54 -6.44
N ASP A 408 8.54 51.66 -6.56
CA ASP A 408 7.73 51.49 -7.77
C ASP A 408 6.95 52.78 -8.12
N VAL A 409 6.59 53.56 -7.10
CA VAL A 409 5.97 54.89 -7.33
C VAL A 409 6.98 55.89 -7.79
N LEU A 410 8.24 55.86 -7.32
CA LEU A 410 9.32 56.71 -7.78
C LEU A 410 9.71 56.36 -9.22
N ASP A 411 9.86 55.11 -9.59
CA ASP A 411 10.10 54.65 -10.95
C ASP A 411 9.03 55.16 -11.91
N SER A 412 7.77 55.06 -11.53
CA SER A 412 6.64 55.54 -12.33
C SER A 412 6.56 57.06 -12.44
N MET A 413 7.07 57.81 -11.45
CA MET A 413 7.05 59.27 -11.41
C MET A 413 8.22 59.93 -12.16
N PHE A 414 9.37 59.28 -12.17
CA PHE A 414 10.62 59.90 -12.68
C PHE A 414 11.20 59.23 -13.93
N ASP A 415 10.57 58.13 -14.41
CA ASP A 415 11.04 57.34 -15.57
C ASP A 415 12.53 56.94 -15.44
N VAL A 416 12.93 56.54 -14.23
CA VAL A 416 14.30 56.18 -13.86
C VAL A 416 14.29 54.70 -13.49
N GLU A 417 15.19 53.91 -14.05
CA GLU A 417 15.30 52.48 -13.68
C GLU A 417 15.76 52.36 -12.23
N SER A 418 15.24 51.35 -11.50
CA SER A 418 15.53 51.12 -10.08
C SER A 418 17.03 51.09 -9.74
N ASP A 419 17.84 50.50 -10.63
CA ASP A 419 19.29 50.46 -10.50
C ASP A 419 19.95 51.85 -10.48
N GLU A 420 19.41 52.81 -11.23
CA GLU A 420 19.92 54.20 -11.26
C GLU A 420 19.55 54.94 -9.96
N VAL A 421 18.44 54.61 -9.32
CA VAL A 421 18.05 55.18 -8.01
C VAL A 421 19.00 54.70 -6.91
N TYR A 422 19.40 53.45 -6.94
CA TYR A 422 20.40 52.90 -6.01
C TYR A 422 21.74 53.59 -6.11
N ASP A 423 22.22 53.83 -7.36
CA ASP A 423 23.48 54.51 -7.61
C ASP A 423 23.45 56.00 -7.20
N MET A 424 22.30 56.66 -7.31
CA MET A 424 22.15 58.09 -6.92
C MET A 424 22.35 58.32 -5.42
N PHE A 425 22.00 57.36 -4.57
CA PHE A 425 22.11 57.53 -3.12
C PHE A 425 23.46 57.10 -2.57
N ASN A 426 24.40 56.63 -3.42
CA ASN A 426 25.79 56.29 -3.06
C ASN A 426 25.92 55.38 -1.85
N ILE A 427 25.02 54.42 -1.77
CA ILE A 427 24.96 53.47 -0.65
C ILE A 427 26.03 52.41 -0.92
N GLN A 428 27.13 52.54 -0.21
CA GLN A 428 28.17 51.52 -0.20
C GLN A 428 27.60 50.24 0.41
N GLU A 429 27.60 49.16 -0.37
CA GLU A 429 27.44 47.82 0.20
C GLU A 429 28.45 47.67 1.34
N ASP A 430 27.97 47.40 2.54
CA ASP A 430 28.84 47.13 3.68
C ASP A 430 29.40 45.72 3.52
N ASP A 431 30.58 45.63 2.85
CA ASP A 431 31.31 44.41 2.58
C ASP A 431 31.71 43.66 3.88
N SER A 432 31.36 44.20 5.05
CA SER A 432 31.71 43.63 6.34
C SER A 432 30.72 42.63 6.89
N ILE A 433 29.50 42.53 6.34
CA ILE A 433 28.49 41.58 6.80
C ILE A 433 28.66 40.24 6.08
N ASP A 434 29.12 39.25 6.84
CA ASP A 434 29.16 37.86 6.34
C ASP A 434 27.72 37.38 6.07
N SER A 435 27.31 37.51 4.82
CA SER A 435 25.94 37.13 4.38
C SER A 435 25.55 35.70 4.73
N THR A 436 26.52 34.85 5.05
CA THR A 436 26.27 33.46 5.49
C THR A 436 25.76 33.37 6.93
N LYS A 437 25.94 34.42 7.72
CA LYS A 437 25.52 34.47 9.14
C LYS A 437 24.18 35.21 9.36
N VAL A 438 23.64 35.85 8.33
CA VAL A 438 22.37 36.55 8.44
C VAL A 438 21.23 35.54 8.51
N ILE A 439 20.36 35.64 9.49
CA ILE A 439 19.15 34.83 9.63
C ILE A 439 18.15 35.36 8.58
N LEU A 440 17.62 34.47 7.74
CA LEU A 440 16.62 34.84 6.75
C LEU A 440 15.25 35.02 7.44
N GLU A 441 14.88 36.25 7.74
CA GLU A 441 13.56 36.62 8.28
C GLU A 441 12.63 37.22 7.21
N THR A 442 13.20 37.74 6.13
CA THR A 442 12.47 38.39 5.03
C THR A 442 11.62 37.44 4.21
N ILE A 443 11.97 36.16 4.16
CA ILE A 443 11.16 35.12 3.52
C ILE A 443 10.19 34.56 4.54
N ASP A 444 8.92 34.94 4.44
CA ASP A 444 7.88 34.55 5.40
C ASP A 444 7.64 33.03 5.40
N GLY A 445 7.69 32.39 4.22
CA GLY A 445 7.45 30.96 4.11
C GLY A 445 8.15 30.29 2.94
N ILE A 446 8.50 29.02 3.11
CA ILE A 446 9.06 28.18 2.04
C ILE A 446 8.19 26.97 1.83
N PHE A 447 7.59 26.82 0.65
CA PHE A 447 6.94 25.59 0.22
C PHE A 447 7.98 24.60 -0.27
N PHE A 448 8.08 23.48 0.43
CA PHE A 448 9.10 22.47 0.21
C PHE A 448 8.44 21.09 0.01
N PRO A 449 7.87 20.80 -1.18
CA PRO A 449 7.38 19.47 -1.46
C PRO A 449 8.53 18.49 -1.57
N VAL A 450 8.39 17.31 -0.95
CA VAL A 450 9.43 16.28 -0.94
C VAL A 450 8.86 14.94 -1.36
N GLU A 451 9.73 14.09 -1.89
CA GLU A 451 9.46 12.67 -2.10
C GLU A 451 10.04 11.88 -0.91
N ARG A 452 9.25 11.00 -0.31
CA ARG A 452 9.64 10.27 0.92
C ARG A 452 11.04 9.65 0.90
N PRO A 453 11.51 9.00 -0.19
CA PRO A 453 12.84 8.40 -0.20
C PRO A 453 13.98 9.40 0.02
N THR A 454 13.74 10.69 -0.25
CA THR A 454 14.75 11.76 -0.19
C THR A 454 14.71 12.57 1.10
N LEU A 455 13.70 12.35 1.94
CA LEU A 455 13.40 13.16 3.12
C LEU A 455 14.60 13.28 4.09
N ASN A 456 15.32 12.19 4.35
CA ASN A 456 16.48 12.17 5.25
C ASN A 456 17.58 13.12 4.78
N PHE A 457 17.85 13.16 3.47
CA PHE A 457 18.88 14.01 2.88
C PHE A 457 18.50 15.49 2.92
N ILE A 458 17.22 15.79 2.70
CA ILE A 458 16.70 17.15 2.66
C ILE A 458 16.63 17.72 4.08
N ALA A 459 16.05 17.01 5.02
CA ALA A 459 15.88 17.45 6.39
C ALA A 459 17.22 17.80 7.07
N SER A 460 18.27 17.02 6.80
CA SER A 460 19.61 17.30 7.31
C SER A 460 20.22 18.58 6.75
N GLN A 461 19.91 18.96 5.49
CA GLN A 461 20.44 20.17 4.87
C GLN A 461 19.68 21.43 5.29
N ILE A 462 18.37 21.33 5.54
CA ILE A 462 17.58 22.42 6.11
C ILE A 462 18.17 22.84 7.46
N SER A 463 18.64 21.87 8.26
CA SER A 463 19.26 22.15 9.55
C SER A 463 20.51 23.02 9.48
N LEU A 464 21.20 23.03 8.34
CA LEU A 464 22.44 23.78 8.12
C LEU A 464 22.21 25.17 7.48
N SER A 465 21.00 25.48 7.08
CA SER A 465 20.71 26.68 6.25
C SER A 465 20.41 27.94 7.05
N ASN A 466 20.34 27.89 8.39
CA ASN A 466 19.99 29.03 9.26
C ASN A 466 18.71 29.77 8.81
N LEU A 467 17.68 29.01 8.49
CA LEU A 467 16.39 29.57 8.08
C LEU A 467 15.48 29.81 9.30
N GLN A 468 14.95 31.00 9.44
CA GLN A 468 13.90 31.34 10.39
C GLN A 468 12.65 31.76 9.60
N THR A 469 11.99 30.81 9.00
CA THR A 469 10.85 30.98 8.10
C THR A 469 9.83 29.87 8.33
N GLN A 470 8.56 30.08 7.98
CA GLN A 470 7.54 29.06 8.06
C GLN A 470 7.79 27.99 6.99
N LEU A 471 8.21 26.80 7.40
CA LEU A 471 8.30 25.68 6.48
C LEU A 471 6.91 25.09 6.20
N MET A 472 6.66 24.80 4.94
CA MET A 472 5.42 24.23 4.43
C MET A 472 5.74 23.05 3.52
N GLY A 473 4.90 22.02 3.53
CA GLY A 473 5.18 20.84 2.71
C GLY A 473 3.95 20.04 2.34
N ASN A 474 4.22 18.95 1.65
CA ASN A 474 3.24 17.96 1.25
C ASN A 474 3.27 16.72 2.18
N ASP A 475 2.46 15.70 1.89
CA ASP A 475 2.41 14.42 2.63
C ASP A 475 3.77 13.66 2.64
N GLY A 476 4.73 14.03 1.79
CA GLY A 476 6.07 13.46 1.76
C GLY A 476 6.82 13.63 3.09
N TRP A 477 6.52 14.69 3.83
CA TRP A 477 7.12 14.98 5.14
C TRP A 477 6.57 14.09 6.27
N LEU A 478 5.54 13.31 6.05
CA LEU A 478 4.90 12.52 7.10
C LEU A 478 5.70 11.25 7.43
N ASP A 479 6.87 11.44 8.04
CA ASP A 479 7.68 10.39 8.66
C ASP A 479 7.96 10.76 10.13
N MET A 480 7.14 10.19 11.03
CA MET A 480 7.18 10.55 12.45
C MET A 480 8.44 10.10 13.17
N ASP A 481 9.15 9.11 12.67
CA ASP A 481 10.38 8.62 13.28
C ASP A 481 11.50 9.62 12.96
N LEU A 482 11.62 10.00 11.70
CA LEU A 482 12.58 11.01 11.25
C LEU A 482 12.32 12.40 11.87
N LEU A 483 11.05 12.86 11.81
CA LEU A 483 10.69 14.20 12.33
C LEU A 483 10.99 14.36 13.83
N LYS A 484 11.09 13.27 14.59
CA LYS A 484 11.39 13.29 16.04
C LYS A 484 12.88 13.21 16.35
N GLU A 485 13.74 12.96 15.37
CA GLU A 485 15.19 12.89 15.58
C GLU A 485 15.73 14.21 16.16
N GLU A 486 16.61 14.12 17.16
CA GLU A 486 17.13 15.30 17.86
C GLU A 486 17.95 16.23 16.95
N ALA A 487 18.56 15.68 15.92
CA ALA A 487 19.32 16.45 14.93
C ALA A 487 18.42 17.20 13.93
N ILE A 488 17.18 16.78 13.73
CA ILE A 488 16.28 17.29 12.69
C ILE A 488 15.19 18.17 13.31
N TYR A 489 14.57 17.71 14.40
CA TYR A 489 13.42 18.35 15.04
C TYR A 489 13.55 19.87 15.25
N PRO A 490 14.67 20.42 15.75
CA PRO A 490 14.75 21.87 16.01
C PRO A 490 14.59 22.74 14.76
N HIS A 491 14.96 22.20 13.59
CA HIS A 491 14.99 22.93 12.31
C HIS A 491 13.70 22.83 11.51
N ILE A 492 12.83 21.89 11.86
CA ILE A 492 11.52 21.67 11.24
C ILE A 492 10.36 21.83 12.22
N SER A 493 10.68 22.28 13.43
CA SER A 493 9.63 22.60 14.42
C SER A 493 8.71 23.68 13.86
N ASP A 494 7.41 23.48 14.10
CA ASP A 494 6.35 24.33 13.61
C ASP A 494 6.05 24.25 12.10
N MET A 495 6.69 23.32 11.39
CA MET A 495 6.36 23.05 9.99
C MET A 495 4.88 22.68 9.82
N ILE A 496 4.27 23.22 8.78
CA ILE A 496 2.90 22.90 8.39
C ILE A 496 2.87 22.09 7.08
N PHE A 497 1.94 21.16 7.00
CA PHE A 497 1.69 20.42 5.77
C PHE A 497 0.24 19.94 5.69
N VAL A 498 -0.21 19.65 4.46
CA VAL A 498 -1.55 19.15 4.22
C VAL A 498 -1.53 17.65 4.12
N THR A 499 -2.34 16.97 4.93
CA THR A 499 -2.45 15.51 4.91
C THR A 499 -3.87 15.03 5.11
N SER A 500 -4.17 13.88 4.52
CA SER A 500 -5.40 13.14 4.82
C SER A 500 -5.21 12.11 5.93
N TYR A 501 -3.99 11.97 6.47
CA TYR A 501 -3.63 10.99 7.49
C TYR A 501 -3.43 11.65 8.86
N SER A 502 -4.05 11.11 9.89
CA SER A 502 -3.86 11.51 11.28
C SER A 502 -3.48 10.31 12.14
N PRO A 503 -2.27 10.22 12.67
CA PRO A 503 -1.76 9.05 13.40
C PRO A 503 -2.32 8.94 14.84
N LYS A 504 -3.54 9.40 15.09
CA LYS A 504 -4.13 9.45 16.46
C LYS A 504 -4.41 8.08 17.06
N TYR A 505 -4.66 7.07 16.23
CA TYR A 505 -5.01 5.72 16.68
C TYR A 505 -4.16 4.70 15.95
N ASN A 506 -3.47 3.85 16.69
CA ASN A 506 -2.80 2.68 16.16
C ASN A 506 -3.61 1.44 16.54
N VAL A 507 -4.24 0.82 15.56
CA VAL A 507 -4.77 -0.53 15.71
C VAL A 507 -3.59 -1.46 15.49
N GLY A 508 -3.09 -2.08 16.56
CA GLY A 508 -1.92 -2.96 16.50
C GLY A 508 -2.06 -4.02 15.40
N ASN A 509 -1.06 -4.14 14.55
CA ASN A 509 -1.07 -5.04 13.39
C ASN A 509 0.35 -5.52 13.07
N SER A 510 0.47 -6.42 12.09
CA SER A 510 1.76 -6.99 11.68
C SER A 510 2.74 -6.00 11.03
N TYR A 511 2.28 -4.79 10.73
CA TYR A 511 3.05 -3.74 10.04
C TYR A 511 3.52 -2.61 10.96
N ASP A 512 3.35 -2.74 12.29
CA ASP A 512 3.69 -1.69 13.26
C ASP A 512 5.15 -1.22 13.19
N PHE A 513 6.05 -2.09 12.69
CA PHE A 513 7.47 -1.78 12.52
C PHE A 513 7.82 -1.10 11.19
N ASN A 514 6.85 -0.93 10.28
CA ASN A 514 7.04 -0.27 8.99
C ASN A 514 5.98 0.82 8.79
N PRO A 515 6.33 2.10 8.98
CA PRO A 515 5.38 3.21 8.92
C PRO A 515 4.60 3.30 7.61
N VAL A 516 5.22 2.98 6.48
CA VAL A 516 4.59 3.02 5.15
C VAL A 516 3.52 1.94 5.02
N LEU A 517 3.86 0.72 5.39
CA LEU A 517 2.94 -0.42 5.34
C LEU A 517 1.82 -0.27 6.38
N ASN A 518 2.16 0.22 7.58
CA ASN A 518 1.18 0.51 8.62
C ASN A 518 0.17 1.58 8.18
N ASN A 519 0.62 2.65 7.50
CA ASN A 519 -0.26 3.64 6.92
C ASN A 519 -1.17 3.02 5.84
N ALA A 520 -0.64 2.17 4.96
CA ALA A 520 -1.43 1.48 3.94
C ALA A 520 -2.47 0.53 4.56
N PHE A 521 -2.11 -0.20 5.61
CA PHE A 521 -3.04 -1.05 6.37
C PHE A 521 -4.20 -0.24 6.95
N HIS A 522 -3.91 0.84 7.68
CA HIS A 522 -4.94 1.69 8.26
C HIS A 522 -5.80 2.37 7.20
N PHE A 523 -5.23 2.68 6.04
CA PHE A 523 -6.00 3.22 4.92
C PHE A 523 -7.05 2.21 4.43
N GLY A 524 -6.66 0.96 4.22
CA GLY A 524 -7.60 -0.10 3.87
C GLY A 524 -8.67 -0.32 4.93
N LEU A 525 -8.26 -0.33 6.21
CA LEU A 525 -9.14 -0.51 7.37
C LEU A 525 -10.20 0.59 7.45
N ASP A 526 -9.80 1.85 7.31
CA ASP A 526 -10.72 3.00 7.37
C ASP A 526 -11.65 3.03 6.16
N PHE A 527 -11.13 2.70 4.97
CA PHE A 527 -11.94 2.68 3.76
C PHE A 527 -12.98 1.55 3.75
N SER A 528 -12.61 0.35 4.19
CA SER A 528 -13.57 -0.74 4.37
C SER A 528 -14.67 -0.34 5.37
N ASN A 529 -14.28 0.31 6.47
CA ASN A 529 -15.22 0.80 7.48
C ASN A 529 -16.18 1.86 6.91
N PHE A 530 -15.67 2.77 6.07
CA PHE A 530 -16.47 3.71 5.31
C PHE A 530 -17.51 2.98 4.43
N LEU A 531 -17.09 2.01 3.63
CA LEU A 531 -17.98 1.26 2.74
C LEU A 531 -19.03 0.43 3.51
N ILE A 532 -18.67 -0.17 4.64
CA ILE A 532 -19.61 -0.90 5.51
C ILE A 532 -20.74 0.02 5.97
N ASN A 533 -20.41 1.27 6.34
CA ASN A 533 -21.37 2.25 6.84
C ASN A 533 -22.11 3.02 5.74
N THR A 534 -21.59 3.06 4.52
CA THR A 534 -22.23 3.72 3.38
C THR A 534 -23.45 2.93 2.91
N LYS A 535 -24.57 3.60 2.70
CA LYS A 535 -25.79 2.99 2.16
C LYS A 535 -25.61 2.63 0.68
N THR A 536 -26.39 1.67 0.21
CA THR A 536 -26.51 1.35 -1.22
C THR A 536 -27.94 1.61 -1.70
N ILE A 537 -28.06 2.23 -2.87
CA ILE A 537 -29.33 2.43 -3.57
C ILE A 537 -29.25 1.60 -4.85
N ASN A 538 -30.21 0.69 -5.06
CA ASN A 538 -30.22 -0.23 -6.21
C ASN A 538 -28.93 -1.03 -6.41
N GLY A 539 -28.24 -1.37 -5.29
CA GLY A 539 -26.99 -2.13 -5.33
C GLY A 539 -25.73 -1.29 -5.57
N VAL A 540 -25.82 0.03 -5.76
CA VAL A 540 -24.69 0.94 -5.95
C VAL A 540 -24.51 1.77 -4.68
N PHE A 541 -23.27 2.08 -4.30
CA PHE A 541 -22.95 2.90 -3.13
C PHE A 541 -23.42 4.34 -3.32
N ASP A 542 -24.18 4.84 -2.34
CA ASP A 542 -24.62 6.24 -2.27
C ASP A 542 -23.56 7.09 -1.57
N LEU A 543 -22.66 7.66 -2.36
CA LEU A 543 -21.51 8.41 -1.85
C LEU A 543 -21.88 9.86 -1.50
N GLU A 544 -22.90 10.42 -2.12
CA GLU A 544 -23.32 11.81 -1.87
C GLU A 544 -23.90 11.99 -0.45
N GLN A 545 -24.55 10.96 0.08
CA GLN A 545 -25.10 11.00 1.44
C GLN A 545 -24.12 10.51 2.52
N SER A 546 -22.92 10.06 2.13
CA SER A 546 -21.89 9.53 3.06
C SER A 546 -20.80 10.54 3.41
N SER A 547 -21.16 11.82 3.50
CA SER A 547 -20.25 12.91 3.87
C SER A 547 -19.73 12.79 5.30
N ASN A 548 -18.52 13.30 5.55
CA ASN A 548 -17.88 13.43 6.87
C ASN A 548 -17.70 12.12 7.66
N PHE A 549 -17.37 11.02 6.98
CA PHE A 549 -17.01 9.79 7.67
C PHE A 549 -15.66 9.92 8.37
N LYS A 550 -15.63 9.66 9.68
CA LYS A 550 -14.40 9.66 10.49
C LYS A 550 -13.94 8.24 10.76
N GLY A 551 -12.81 7.84 10.14
CA GLY A 551 -12.11 6.59 10.43
C GLY A 551 -11.13 6.72 11.59
N TYR A 552 -10.30 5.72 11.81
CA TYR A 552 -9.26 5.71 12.85
C TYR A 552 -8.13 6.71 12.54
N THR A 553 -7.71 6.75 11.27
CA THR A 553 -6.58 7.57 10.82
C THR A 553 -6.94 8.49 9.67
N ARG A 554 -8.03 8.25 8.96
CA ARG A 554 -8.47 9.01 7.78
C ARG A 554 -9.94 9.37 7.88
N GLU A 555 -10.28 10.46 7.22
CA GLU A 555 -11.67 10.87 7.01
C GLU A 555 -12.00 10.76 5.53
N PHE A 556 -13.26 10.48 5.21
CA PHE A 556 -13.74 10.40 3.84
C PHE A 556 -14.97 11.28 3.66
N ASP A 557 -14.88 12.17 2.68
CA ASP A 557 -15.97 13.02 2.23
C ASP A 557 -15.93 13.14 0.71
N PHE A 558 -17.01 12.69 0.07
CA PHE A 558 -17.21 12.75 -1.38
C PHE A 558 -18.40 13.63 -1.76
N SER A 559 -18.91 14.44 -0.82
CA SER A 559 -20.00 15.36 -1.11
C SER A 559 -19.56 16.37 -2.18
N ASN A 560 -20.24 16.34 -3.31
CA ASN A 560 -19.96 17.23 -4.46
C ASN A 560 -18.56 17.08 -5.11
N SER A 561 -17.84 15.98 -4.85
CA SER A 561 -16.51 15.76 -5.40
C SER A 561 -16.27 14.29 -5.76
N LYS A 562 -15.47 14.06 -6.80
CA LYS A 562 -14.92 12.73 -7.14
C LYS A 562 -13.64 12.42 -6.39
N SER A 563 -13.02 13.40 -5.74
CA SER A 563 -11.88 13.22 -4.86
C SER A 563 -12.30 13.44 -3.41
N ASN A 564 -11.64 12.74 -2.49
CA ASN A 564 -11.83 12.97 -1.07
C ASN A 564 -11.48 14.42 -0.71
N ILE A 565 -12.43 15.15 -0.14
CA ILE A 565 -12.27 16.56 0.24
C ILE A 565 -12.05 16.75 1.76
N SER A 566 -11.55 15.73 2.45
CA SER A 566 -11.28 15.77 3.90
C SER A 566 -9.78 15.90 4.29
N PRO A 567 -8.86 16.50 3.49
CA PRO A 567 -7.51 16.74 3.98
C PRO A 567 -7.53 17.85 5.04
N LYS A 568 -6.53 17.82 5.91
CA LYS A 568 -6.36 18.77 6.99
C LYS A 568 -4.98 19.41 6.92
N ILE A 569 -4.91 20.67 7.32
CA ILE A 569 -3.63 21.31 7.58
C ILE A 569 -3.22 20.92 8.99
N VAL A 570 -2.02 20.36 9.09
CA VAL A 570 -1.45 19.95 10.36
C VAL A 570 -0.14 20.69 10.61
N LYS A 571 0.12 20.95 11.89
CA LYS A 571 1.36 21.56 12.35
C LYS A 571 2.15 20.53 13.13
N PHE A 572 3.44 20.38 12.82
CA PHE A 572 4.35 19.57 13.58
C PHE A 572 5.04 20.40 14.65
N SER A 573 4.69 20.20 15.92
CA SER A 573 5.27 20.92 17.05
C SER A 573 5.37 20.01 18.26
N ASN A 574 6.35 20.22 19.13
CA ASN A 574 6.57 19.40 20.33
C ASN A 574 6.64 17.88 20.04
N LYS A 575 7.27 17.51 18.91
CA LYS A 575 7.38 16.12 18.42
C LYS A 575 6.03 15.43 18.20
N LYS A 576 4.97 16.20 17.95
CA LYS A 576 3.60 15.74 17.69
C LYS A 576 2.96 16.52 16.56
N ILE A 577 1.95 15.90 15.95
CA ILE A 577 1.13 16.54 14.91
C ILE A 577 -0.14 17.07 15.53
N TYR A 578 -0.45 18.32 15.25
CA TYR A 578 -1.67 19.02 15.69
C TYR A 578 -2.47 19.48 14.47
N ASN A 579 -3.79 19.39 14.52
CA ASN A 579 -4.62 20.08 13.53
C ASN A 579 -4.55 21.59 13.78
N THR A 580 -4.37 22.38 12.71
CA THR A 580 -4.32 23.85 12.82
C THR A 580 -5.70 24.46 12.97
N TYR A 581 -6.74 23.84 12.40
CA TYR A 581 -8.11 24.26 12.65
C TYR A 581 -8.60 23.71 13.99
N LYS A 582 -8.99 24.61 14.88
CA LYS A 582 -9.81 24.23 16.05
C LYS A 582 -11.18 23.80 15.54
N GLU A 583 -11.60 22.58 15.91
CA GLU A 583 -13.00 22.13 15.77
C GLU A 583 -13.98 23.08 16.44
#